data_b7aa76cb8252c69302d9b5a178534351
#
_entry.id   b7aa76cb8252c69302d9b5a178534351
#
_cell.length_a   1.000
_cell.length_b   1.000
_cell.length_c   1.000
_cell.angle_alpha   90.00
_cell.angle_beta   90.00
_cell.angle_gamma   90.00
#
_symmetry.space_group_name_H-M   'P 1'
#
loop_
_entity.id
_entity.type
_entity.pdbx_description
1 polymer ?
#
loop_
_entity_poly.entity_id
_entity_poly.type
_entity_poly.pdbx_seq_one_letter_code
_entity_poly.pdbx_strand_id
1 'polypeptide(L)'
;ENPVPEAGPVLVAERHEGDDLPTVLIYGHCDVVVGQDDRWQSGLAPWTVVAKDGRLYGRGTADNKGQHWTNIGGLRAVIAERGALGFNCTLLLESDEEMGSRGLRAFCEEHRELLRADVLIASDGPRLDPARATIVLGSRGLVNFELALELRNGAHHSGNWGGLLRDPGTVLSHALASLTDPRGQIAVPE
;
A
#
# COMPACT_ATOMS: atom_id res chain seq x y z
N GLU A 1 10.59 14.28 -10.14
CA GLU A 1 9.11 14.32 -10.31
C GLU A 1 8.60 12.92 -10.65
N ASN A 2 7.34 12.61 -10.33
CA ASN A 2 6.73 11.34 -10.71
C ASN A 2 6.60 11.28 -12.25
N PRO A 3 7.04 10.21 -12.93
CA PRO A 3 6.92 10.10 -14.38
C PRO A 3 5.46 10.01 -14.90
N VAL A 4 4.50 9.75 -14.03
CA VAL A 4 3.06 9.79 -14.35
C VAL A 4 2.47 11.11 -13.84
N PRO A 5 2.04 12.03 -14.72
CA PRO A 5 1.62 13.38 -14.32
C PRO A 5 0.44 13.44 -13.35
N GLU A 6 -0.48 12.50 -13.42
CA GLU A 6 -1.67 12.42 -12.56
C GLU A 6 -1.42 11.66 -11.26
N ALA A 7 -0.26 11.03 -11.11
CA ALA A 7 0.12 10.36 -9.86
C ALA A 7 0.69 11.36 -8.85
N GLY A 8 0.61 11.00 -7.60
CA GLY A 8 1.15 11.82 -6.52
C GLY A 8 2.68 11.99 -6.60
N PRO A 9 3.23 13.04 -5.98
CA PRO A 9 4.67 13.30 -6.01
C PRO A 9 5.47 12.22 -5.29
N VAL A 10 6.73 12.10 -5.71
CA VAL A 10 7.74 11.28 -5.04
C VAL A 10 8.78 12.21 -4.40
N LEU A 11 9.09 11.98 -3.15
CA LEU A 11 10.13 12.69 -2.39
C LEU A 11 11.28 11.74 -2.08
N VAL A 12 12.50 12.17 -2.35
CA VAL A 12 13.71 11.51 -1.88
C VAL A 12 14.47 12.46 -0.98
N ALA A 13 14.91 11.99 0.17
CA ALA A 13 15.78 12.72 1.08
C ALA A 13 16.95 11.82 1.48
N GLU A 14 18.16 12.39 1.49
CA GLU A 14 19.38 11.64 1.78
C GLU A 14 20.12 12.23 2.96
N ARG A 15 20.74 11.36 3.73
CA ARG A 15 21.75 11.67 4.72
C ARG A 15 22.96 10.78 4.46
N HIS A 16 24.02 11.40 3.98
CA HIS A 16 25.29 10.74 3.74
C HIS A 16 26.22 10.98 4.94
N GLU A 17 26.80 9.93 5.50
CA GLU A 17 27.72 9.98 6.64
C GLU A 17 29.12 9.44 6.31
N GLY A 18 29.25 8.68 5.21
CA GLY A 18 30.56 8.19 4.76
C GLY A 18 30.47 7.16 3.62
N ASP A 19 31.45 7.16 2.75
CA ASP A 19 31.49 6.30 1.54
C ASP A 19 31.63 4.80 1.88
N ASP A 20 32.29 4.49 2.99
CA ASP A 20 32.50 3.11 3.44
C ASP A 20 31.36 2.58 4.34
N LEU A 21 30.33 3.37 4.58
CA LEU A 21 29.22 2.99 5.43
C LEU A 21 28.08 2.35 4.61
N PRO A 22 27.37 1.37 5.19
CA PRO A 22 26.21 0.78 4.53
C PRO A 22 25.09 1.83 4.35
N THR A 23 24.31 1.67 3.31
CA THR A 23 23.16 2.52 3.01
C THR A 23 21.85 1.81 3.34
N VAL A 24 20.98 2.48 4.08
CA VAL A 24 19.63 2.03 4.41
C VAL A 24 18.62 2.88 3.64
N LEU A 25 17.82 2.23 2.79
CA LEU A 25 16.67 2.84 2.13
C LEU A 25 15.42 2.62 2.98
N ILE A 26 14.77 3.69 3.36
CA ILE A 26 13.50 3.66 4.10
C ILE A 26 12.40 4.09 3.14
N TYR A 27 11.43 3.23 2.94
CA TYR A 27 10.28 3.47 2.07
C TYR A 27 9.01 3.68 2.86
N GLY A 28 8.11 4.49 2.29
CA GLY A 28 6.74 4.59 2.69
C GLY A 28 5.92 5.56 1.84
N HIS A 29 4.62 5.77 2.21
CA HIS A 29 3.70 6.61 1.43
C HIS A 29 3.02 7.71 2.25
N CYS A 30 2.63 8.77 1.56
CA CYS A 30 2.03 9.97 2.15
C CYS A 30 0.56 10.14 1.82
N ASP A 31 0.05 9.50 0.78
CA ASP A 31 -1.37 9.48 0.45
C ASP A 31 -2.16 8.63 1.45
N VAL A 32 -3.45 8.66 1.35
CA VAL A 32 -4.37 7.96 2.24
C VAL A 32 -5.66 7.64 1.49
N VAL A 33 -6.33 6.55 1.84
CA VAL A 33 -7.68 6.25 1.35
C VAL A 33 -8.70 7.30 1.77
N VAL A 34 -9.90 7.24 1.19
CA VAL A 34 -11.01 8.15 1.49
C VAL A 34 -11.34 8.22 2.98
N GLY A 35 -11.76 9.38 3.43
CA GLY A 35 -12.04 9.68 4.85
C GLY A 35 -13.11 8.81 5.48
N GLN A 36 -14.20 8.49 4.74
CA GLN A 36 -15.41 7.85 5.26
C GLN A 36 -15.99 8.63 6.45
N ASP A 37 -16.20 9.92 6.27
CA ASP A 37 -16.49 10.92 7.31
C ASP A 37 -17.69 10.55 8.20
N ASP A 38 -18.66 9.87 7.64
CA ASP A 38 -19.90 9.42 8.30
C ASP A 38 -19.72 8.14 9.17
N ARG A 39 -18.55 7.48 9.11
CA ARG A 39 -18.28 6.23 9.81
C ARG A 39 -17.43 6.39 11.07
N TRP A 40 -16.99 7.59 11.37
CA TRP A 40 -16.19 7.84 12.56
C TRP A 40 -17.04 7.91 13.82
N GLN A 41 -16.46 7.44 14.93
CA GLN A 41 -17.11 7.57 16.24
C GLN A 41 -17.30 9.03 16.62
N SER A 42 -18.31 9.31 17.43
CA SER A 42 -18.58 10.67 17.91
C SER A 42 -17.35 11.31 18.56
N GLY A 43 -17.05 12.53 18.13
CA GLY A 43 -15.88 13.29 18.57
C GLY A 43 -14.57 12.94 17.86
N LEU A 44 -14.61 12.06 16.86
CA LEU A 44 -13.48 11.75 15.98
C LEU A 44 -13.84 12.11 14.53
N ALA A 45 -12.82 12.43 13.73
CA ALA A 45 -12.98 12.74 12.31
C ALA A 45 -11.70 12.33 11.53
N PRO A 46 -11.82 12.04 10.22
CA PRO A 46 -10.65 11.60 9.45
C PRO A 46 -9.58 12.70 9.34
N TRP A 47 -9.98 13.95 9.15
CA TRP A 47 -9.08 15.05 8.79
C TRP A 47 -8.63 15.92 9.98
N THR A 48 -9.01 15.54 11.18
CA THR A 48 -8.59 16.19 12.41
C THR A 48 -7.99 15.17 13.35
N VAL A 49 -6.70 15.32 13.67
CA VAL A 49 -6.03 14.40 14.59
C VAL A 49 -6.50 14.67 16.02
N VAL A 50 -7.03 13.66 16.67
CA VAL A 50 -7.49 13.69 18.06
C VAL A 50 -6.60 12.75 18.90
N ALA A 51 -5.99 13.32 19.97
CA ALA A 51 -5.30 12.53 20.98
C ALA A 51 -6.29 12.12 22.08
N LYS A 52 -6.49 10.82 22.27
CA LYS A 52 -7.40 10.28 23.26
C LYS A 52 -6.89 8.93 23.78
N ASP A 53 -6.91 8.73 25.09
CA ASP A 53 -6.54 7.46 25.75
C ASP A 53 -5.17 6.92 25.31
N GLY A 54 -4.16 7.83 25.14
CA GLY A 54 -2.81 7.47 24.72
C GLY A 54 -2.69 7.06 23.26
N ARG A 55 -3.69 7.33 22.43
CA ARG A 55 -3.72 7.06 20.98
C ARG A 55 -3.99 8.31 20.18
N LEU A 56 -3.52 8.32 18.94
CA LEU A 56 -3.85 9.33 17.94
C LEU A 56 -4.87 8.74 16.95
N TYR A 57 -5.97 9.45 16.79
CA TYR A 57 -7.02 9.09 15.85
C TYR A 57 -7.06 10.09 14.70
N GLY A 58 -7.15 9.59 13.49
CA GLY A 58 -7.21 10.36 12.24
C GLY A 58 -6.81 9.52 11.05
N ARG A 59 -7.22 9.89 9.85
CA ARG A 59 -6.82 9.20 8.62
C ARG A 59 -5.32 9.40 8.39
N GLY A 60 -4.59 8.31 8.12
CA GLY A 60 -3.13 8.34 7.93
C GLY A 60 -2.30 8.35 9.21
N THR A 61 -2.91 8.37 10.42
CA THR A 61 -2.14 8.33 11.68
C THR A 61 -1.44 6.99 11.93
N ALA A 62 -1.91 5.92 11.31
CA ALA A 62 -1.25 4.62 11.28
C ALA A 62 -0.69 4.35 9.89
N ASP A 63 -1.52 4.39 8.88
CA ASP A 63 -1.26 4.07 7.51
C ASP A 63 -1.21 5.34 6.66
N ASN A 64 -0.03 5.86 6.27
CA ASN A 64 1.29 5.33 6.63
C ASN A 64 2.15 6.40 7.34
N LYS A 65 1.62 7.64 7.57
CA LYS A 65 2.35 8.77 8.17
C LYS A 65 2.87 8.50 9.60
N GLY A 66 2.12 7.72 10.40
CA GLY A 66 2.56 7.36 11.75
C GLY A 66 3.81 6.48 11.75
N GLN A 67 3.93 5.60 10.77
CA GLN A 67 5.10 4.74 10.62
C GLN A 67 6.33 5.55 10.17
N HIS A 68 6.16 6.53 9.26
CA HIS A 68 7.24 7.47 8.92
C HIS A 68 7.69 8.28 10.11
N TRP A 69 6.73 8.78 10.88
CA TRP A 69 7.05 9.54 12.08
C TRP A 69 7.86 8.71 13.07
N THR A 70 7.54 7.43 13.21
CA THR A 70 8.29 6.48 14.04
C THR A 70 9.71 6.27 13.50
N ASN A 71 9.88 6.08 12.19
CA ASN A 71 11.20 5.93 11.57
C ASN A 71 12.06 7.18 11.76
N ILE A 72 11.51 8.35 11.44
CA ILE A 72 12.22 9.64 11.60
C ILE A 72 12.53 9.88 13.08
N GLY A 73 11.62 9.56 13.98
CA GLY A 73 11.84 9.64 15.42
C GLY A 73 12.99 8.76 15.90
N GLY A 74 13.07 7.53 15.38
CA GLY A 74 14.18 6.60 15.63
C GLY A 74 15.52 7.15 15.15
N LEU A 75 15.58 7.63 13.91
CA LEU A 75 16.79 8.27 13.35
C LEU A 75 17.23 9.47 14.19
N ARG A 76 16.30 10.34 14.56
CA ARG A 76 16.59 11.51 15.43
C ARG A 76 17.11 11.11 16.79
N ALA A 77 16.55 10.08 17.42
CA ALA A 77 17.00 9.59 18.71
C ALA A 77 18.42 9.03 18.64
N VAL A 78 18.76 8.29 17.59
CA VAL A 78 20.12 7.77 17.36
C VAL A 78 21.11 8.93 17.19
N ILE A 79 20.78 9.93 16.38
CA ILE A 79 21.63 11.10 16.17
C ILE A 79 21.81 11.89 17.48
N ALA A 80 20.75 12.07 18.25
CA ALA A 80 20.82 12.80 19.52
C ALA A 80 21.72 12.10 20.54
N GLU A 81 21.69 10.77 20.59
CA GLU A 81 22.50 9.97 21.53
C GLU A 81 23.95 9.80 21.08
N ARG A 82 24.17 9.59 19.77
CA ARG A 82 25.48 9.19 19.24
C ARG A 82 26.19 10.28 18.44
N GLY A 83 25.49 11.35 18.08
CA GLY A 83 25.99 12.40 17.19
C GLY A 83 25.90 12.05 15.70
N ALA A 84 25.73 10.78 15.36
CA ALA A 84 25.65 10.27 13.99
C ALA A 84 24.77 9.01 13.92
N LEU A 85 24.34 8.62 12.71
CA LEU A 85 23.64 7.35 12.48
C LEU A 85 24.62 6.17 12.48
N GLY A 86 25.80 6.34 11.90
CA GLY A 86 26.75 5.27 11.62
C GLY A 86 26.40 4.46 10.36
N PHE A 87 25.49 4.98 9.52
CA PHE A 87 25.13 4.48 8.21
C PHE A 87 24.55 5.59 7.34
N ASN A 88 24.60 5.44 6.04
CA ASN A 88 23.92 6.33 5.10
C ASN A 88 22.43 5.99 5.06
N CYS A 89 21.59 7.00 4.94
CA CYS A 89 20.14 6.83 4.93
C CYS A 89 19.52 7.55 3.75
N THR A 90 18.75 6.84 2.95
CA THR A 90 17.89 7.39 1.92
C THR A 90 16.43 7.16 2.30
N LEU A 91 15.63 8.20 2.31
CA LEU A 91 14.20 8.14 2.55
C LEU A 91 13.48 8.34 1.22
N LEU A 92 12.66 7.37 0.82
CA LEU A 92 11.80 7.41 -0.35
C LEU A 92 10.35 7.44 0.10
N LEU A 93 9.65 8.54 -0.19
CA LEU A 93 8.23 8.70 0.10
C LEU A 93 7.47 8.92 -1.20
N GLU A 94 6.45 8.11 -1.45
CA GLU A 94 5.51 8.31 -2.54
C GLU A 94 4.15 8.81 -2.06
N SER A 95 3.31 9.24 -2.98
CA SER A 95 1.97 9.74 -2.67
C SER A 95 0.90 9.18 -3.60
N ASP A 96 1.02 7.91 -3.99
CA ASP A 96 0.09 7.20 -4.87
C ASP A 96 -0.02 5.69 -4.53
N GLU A 97 0.40 5.27 -3.34
CA GLU A 97 0.40 3.87 -2.92
C GLU A 97 -1.03 3.31 -2.89
N GLU A 98 -1.95 4.03 -2.31
CA GLU A 98 -3.37 3.68 -2.18
C GLU A 98 -4.12 3.63 -3.53
N MET A 99 -3.47 4.10 -4.60
CA MET A 99 -3.93 4.04 -5.98
C MET A 99 -3.11 3.06 -6.84
N GLY A 100 -2.20 2.28 -6.22
CA GLY A 100 -1.37 1.27 -6.86
C GLY A 100 0.00 1.75 -7.32
N SER A 101 0.57 2.77 -6.68
CA SER A 101 1.94 3.27 -6.89
C SER A 101 2.26 3.59 -8.34
N ARG A 102 1.36 4.31 -9.02
CA ARG A 102 1.52 4.64 -10.45
C ARG A 102 2.79 5.45 -10.66
N GLY A 103 3.65 4.97 -11.54
CA GLY A 103 4.93 5.59 -11.86
C GLY A 103 6.08 5.30 -10.90
N LEU A 104 5.85 4.73 -9.71
CA LEU A 104 6.93 4.43 -8.76
C LEU A 104 7.99 3.51 -9.36
N ARG A 105 7.57 2.47 -10.08
CA ARG A 105 8.51 1.55 -10.74
C ARG A 105 9.41 2.27 -11.72
N ALA A 106 8.85 3.10 -12.61
CA ALA A 106 9.61 3.88 -13.58
C ALA A 106 10.53 4.88 -12.89
N PHE A 107 10.06 5.53 -11.83
CA PHE A 107 10.89 6.41 -11.01
C PHE A 107 12.10 5.66 -10.41
N CYS A 108 11.89 4.49 -9.83
CA CYS A 108 12.98 3.68 -9.27
C CYS A 108 13.97 3.19 -10.35
N GLU A 109 13.48 2.86 -11.54
CA GLU A 109 14.33 2.46 -12.66
C GLU A 109 15.19 3.63 -13.16
N GLU A 110 14.63 4.83 -13.25
CA GLU A 110 15.34 6.06 -13.65
C GLU A 110 16.37 6.52 -12.59
N HIS A 111 16.03 6.38 -11.31
CA HIS A 111 16.86 6.84 -10.19
C HIS A 111 17.58 5.70 -9.46
N ARG A 112 17.92 4.64 -10.17
CA ARG A 112 18.49 3.40 -9.59
C ARG A 112 19.74 3.65 -8.75
N GLU A 113 20.64 4.52 -9.19
CA GLU A 113 21.88 4.80 -8.46
C GLU A 113 21.61 5.60 -7.18
N LEU A 114 20.65 6.53 -7.21
CA LEU A 114 20.22 7.30 -6.04
C LEU A 114 19.58 6.43 -4.97
N LEU A 115 18.84 5.40 -5.41
CA LEU A 115 18.07 4.50 -4.53
C LEU A 115 18.85 3.22 -4.19
N ARG A 116 20.10 3.12 -4.59
CA ARG A 116 20.92 1.95 -4.29
C ARG A 116 21.17 1.86 -2.79
N ALA A 117 20.88 0.70 -2.20
CA ALA A 117 21.00 0.46 -0.78
C ALA A 117 21.36 -0.99 -0.46
N ASP A 118 21.95 -1.20 0.70
CA ASP A 118 22.29 -2.52 1.24
C ASP A 118 21.09 -3.15 1.97
N VAL A 119 20.24 -2.28 2.56
CA VAL A 119 19.05 -2.69 3.31
C VAL A 119 17.86 -1.82 2.92
N LEU A 120 16.72 -2.46 2.66
CA LEU A 120 15.42 -1.80 2.50
C LEU A 120 14.57 -2.04 3.75
N ILE A 121 14.03 -0.94 4.30
CA ILE A 121 13.04 -0.95 5.36
C ILE A 121 11.74 -0.35 4.80
N ALA A 122 10.74 -1.20 4.56
CA ALA A 122 9.40 -0.78 4.20
C ALA A 122 8.49 -0.90 5.43
N SER A 123 8.22 0.23 6.07
CA SER A 123 7.40 0.27 7.30
C SER A 123 5.94 0.49 6.93
N ASP A 124 5.32 -0.55 6.36
CA ASP A 124 3.93 -0.50 5.92
C ASP A 124 3.23 -1.84 6.20
N GLY A 125 3.28 -2.26 7.44
CA GLY A 125 2.68 -3.51 7.87
C GLY A 125 1.95 -3.38 9.21
N PRO A 126 0.88 -4.16 9.41
CA PRO A 126 0.13 -4.13 10.66
C PRO A 126 0.96 -4.71 11.81
N ARG A 127 0.82 -4.14 13.01
CA ARG A 127 1.25 -4.80 14.24
C ARG A 127 0.22 -5.83 14.66
N LEU A 128 0.69 -7.01 15.04
CA LEU A 128 -0.16 -8.05 15.65
C LEU A 128 -0.64 -7.64 17.05
N ASP A 129 0.22 -6.92 17.79
CA ASP A 129 -0.03 -6.43 19.13
C ASP A 129 0.73 -5.09 19.32
N PRO A 130 0.07 -4.01 19.80
CA PRO A 130 0.74 -2.73 20.04
C PRO A 130 1.93 -2.81 21.02
N ALA A 131 1.90 -3.74 21.97
CA ALA A 131 2.96 -3.95 22.95
C ALA A 131 4.12 -4.82 22.43
N ARG A 132 3.98 -5.42 21.24
CA ARG A 132 4.95 -6.36 20.70
C ARG A 132 5.59 -5.81 19.43
N ALA A 133 6.92 -5.67 19.42
CA ALA A 133 7.67 -5.35 18.20
C ALA A 133 7.41 -6.43 17.14
N THR A 134 7.09 -6.01 15.91
CA THR A 134 6.79 -6.90 14.81
C THR A 134 7.67 -6.54 13.62
N ILE A 135 8.37 -7.55 13.08
CA ILE A 135 9.11 -7.46 11.83
C ILE A 135 8.44 -8.41 10.84
N VAL A 136 8.01 -7.86 9.70
CA VAL A 136 7.42 -8.63 8.60
C VAL A 136 8.50 -8.91 7.58
N LEU A 137 8.79 -10.19 7.33
CA LEU A 137 9.89 -10.61 6.46
C LEU A 137 9.46 -10.93 5.02
N GLY A 138 8.20 -10.70 4.68
CA GLY A 138 7.68 -10.93 3.35
C GLY A 138 6.18 -10.67 3.28
N SER A 139 5.64 -10.70 2.07
CA SER A 139 4.22 -10.50 1.80
C SER A 139 3.66 -11.65 0.94
N ARG A 140 2.34 -11.79 0.99
CA ARG A 140 1.62 -12.67 0.05
C ARG A 140 1.58 -12.02 -1.32
N GLY A 141 1.54 -12.84 -2.37
CA GLY A 141 1.20 -12.37 -3.71
C GLY A 141 -0.27 -11.91 -3.77
N LEU A 142 -0.52 -10.93 -4.62
CA LEU A 142 -1.85 -10.44 -4.95
C LEU A 142 -1.97 -10.32 -6.47
N VAL A 143 -3.10 -10.81 -7.01
CA VAL A 143 -3.47 -10.59 -8.40
C VAL A 143 -4.88 -10.05 -8.43
N ASN A 144 -5.06 -8.85 -8.97
CA ASN A 144 -6.35 -8.25 -9.26
C ASN A 144 -6.67 -8.46 -10.73
N PHE A 145 -7.88 -8.89 -11.03
CA PHE A 145 -8.36 -9.03 -12.39
C PHE A 145 -9.87 -8.76 -12.47
N GLU A 146 -10.32 -8.41 -13.64
CA GLU A 146 -11.72 -8.22 -13.97
C GLU A 146 -12.15 -9.31 -14.98
N LEU A 147 -13.31 -9.93 -14.74
CA LEU A 147 -13.96 -10.84 -15.66
C LEU A 147 -15.17 -10.14 -16.27
N ALA A 148 -15.09 -9.79 -17.54
CA ALA A 148 -16.19 -9.23 -18.29
C ALA A 148 -16.72 -10.26 -19.30
N LEU A 149 -18.02 -10.43 -19.37
CA LEU A 149 -18.69 -11.31 -20.32
C LEU A 149 -19.80 -10.58 -21.05
N GLU A 150 -19.64 -10.44 -22.35
CA GLU A 150 -20.64 -9.90 -23.25
C GLU A 150 -21.14 -11.03 -24.20
N LEU A 151 -22.37 -11.47 -24.03
CA LEU A 151 -22.93 -12.55 -24.83
C LEU A 151 -23.71 -12.05 -26.06
N ARG A 152 -24.29 -10.86 -25.98
CA ARG A 152 -25.13 -10.27 -27.03
C ARG A 152 -25.43 -8.80 -26.73
N ASN A 153 -25.81 -8.08 -27.79
CA ASN A 153 -26.24 -6.70 -27.64
C ASN A 153 -27.71 -6.62 -27.19
N GLY A 154 -27.98 -5.66 -26.29
CA GLY A 154 -29.31 -5.32 -25.79
C GLY A 154 -29.87 -6.29 -24.74
N ALA A 155 -30.98 -5.87 -24.15
CA ALA A 155 -31.71 -6.65 -23.14
C ALA A 155 -32.82 -7.53 -23.80
N HIS A 156 -33.00 -8.72 -23.24
CA HIS A 156 -34.03 -9.67 -23.68
C HIS A 156 -34.97 -9.94 -22.52
N HIS A 157 -36.28 -9.83 -22.79
CA HIS A 157 -37.31 -10.03 -21.76
C HIS A 157 -37.30 -11.48 -21.28
N SER A 158 -37.14 -11.70 -19.98
CA SER A 158 -37.06 -13.06 -19.41
C SER A 158 -38.28 -13.94 -19.64
N GLY A 159 -39.47 -13.34 -19.69
CA GLY A 159 -40.71 -14.07 -19.99
C GLY A 159 -40.74 -14.73 -21.37
N ASN A 160 -39.99 -14.18 -22.34
CA ASN A 160 -39.93 -14.73 -23.69
C ASN A 160 -38.68 -15.59 -23.92
N TRP A 161 -37.58 -15.29 -23.21
CA TRP A 161 -36.27 -15.85 -23.53
C TRP A 161 -35.62 -16.60 -22.36
N GLY A 162 -36.26 -16.55 -21.15
CA GLY A 162 -35.79 -17.28 -19.98
C GLY A 162 -35.64 -18.78 -20.25
N GLY A 163 -34.49 -19.35 -19.92
CA GLY A 163 -34.15 -20.74 -20.16
C GLY A 163 -33.72 -21.09 -21.60
N LEU A 164 -33.97 -20.19 -22.58
CA LEU A 164 -33.53 -20.37 -23.96
C LEU A 164 -32.17 -19.69 -24.23
N LEU A 165 -31.96 -18.52 -23.67
CA LEU A 165 -30.70 -17.80 -23.81
C LEU A 165 -29.85 -18.00 -22.56
N ARG A 166 -28.53 -18.15 -22.76
CA ARG A 166 -27.57 -18.21 -21.65
C ARG A 166 -27.61 -16.91 -20.86
N ASP A 167 -27.71 -17.02 -19.56
CA ASP A 167 -27.60 -15.91 -18.61
C ASP A 167 -26.12 -15.62 -18.33
N PRO A 168 -25.64 -14.37 -18.55
CA PRO A 168 -24.24 -14.02 -18.35
C PRO A 168 -23.80 -14.12 -16.89
N GLY A 169 -24.70 -13.83 -15.94
CA GLY A 169 -24.40 -13.97 -14.50
C GLY A 169 -24.13 -15.44 -14.11
N THR A 170 -24.95 -16.37 -14.63
CA THR A 170 -24.72 -17.80 -14.41
C THR A 170 -23.39 -18.25 -15.00
N VAL A 171 -23.04 -17.82 -16.22
CA VAL A 171 -21.76 -18.17 -16.84
C VAL A 171 -20.58 -17.61 -16.05
N LEU A 172 -20.64 -16.34 -15.62
CA LEU A 172 -19.60 -15.73 -14.78
C LEU A 172 -19.47 -16.42 -13.43
N SER A 173 -20.59 -16.82 -12.81
CA SER A 173 -20.56 -17.55 -11.54
C SER A 173 -19.83 -18.88 -11.67
N HIS A 174 -20.05 -19.61 -12.74
CA HIS A 174 -19.30 -20.85 -13.03
C HIS A 174 -17.84 -20.60 -13.34
N ALA A 175 -17.51 -19.53 -14.07
CA ALA A 175 -16.13 -19.14 -14.33
C ALA A 175 -15.38 -18.81 -13.02
N LEU A 176 -15.99 -18.02 -12.13
CA LEU A 176 -15.42 -17.72 -10.82
C LEU A 176 -15.26 -18.99 -9.96
N ALA A 177 -16.25 -19.85 -9.94
CA ALA A 177 -16.19 -21.10 -9.19
C ALA A 177 -15.12 -22.08 -9.71
N SER A 178 -14.66 -21.93 -10.94
CA SER A 178 -13.56 -22.76 -11.48
C SER A 178 -12.16 -22.30 -11.05
N LEU A 179 -12.04 -21.09 -10.52
CA LEU A 179 -10.76 -20.53 -10.08
C LEU A 179 -10.30 -21.04 -8.70
N THR A 180 -11.23 -21.53 -7.90
CA THR A 180 -10.95 -22.04 -6.56
C THR A 180 -11.67 -23.36 -6.29
N ASP A 181 -11.10 -24.18 -5.43
CA ASP A 181 -11.78 -25.36 -4.89
C ASP A 181 -12.80 -24.97 -3.78
N PRO A 182 -13.63 -25.91 -3.27
CA PRO A 182 -14.56 -25.62 -2.18
C PRO A 182 -13.93 -25.16 -0.87
N ARG A 183 -12.63 -25.26 -0.72
CA ARG A 183 -11.85 -24.78 0.44
C ARG A 183 -11.25 -23.39 0.20
N GLY A 184 -11.48 -22.81 -0.99
CA GLY A 184 -10.92 -21.52 -1.38
C GLY A 184 -9.46 -21.57 -1.83
N GLN A 185 -8.91 -22.75 -2.10
CA GLN A 185 -7.58 -22.88 -2.68
C GLN A 185 -7.63 -22.61 -4.19
N ILE A 186 -6.57 -21.97 -4.72
CA ILE A 186 -6.46 -21.69 -6.15
C ILE A 186 -6.42 -23.00 -6.91
N ALA A 187 -7.35 -23.18 -7.86
CA ALA A 187 -7.49 -24.38 -8.69
C ALA A 187 -7.00 -24.16 -10.14
N VAL A 188 -6.36 -23.05 -10.43
CA VAL A 188 -5.79 -22.75 -11.75
C VAL A 188 -4.48 -23.52 -11.90
N PRO A 189 -4.34 -24.40 -12.91
CA PRO A 189 -3.07 -25.10 -13.15
C PRO A 189 -1.96 -24.14 -13.56
N GLU A 190 -0.71 -24.50 -13.23
CA GLU A 190 0.49 -23.77 -13.62
C GLU A 190 0.73 -23.82 -15.14
#